data_73ff5d7c348a1e6b2b71858fd74c7e24
#
_entry.id   73ff5d7c348a1e6b2b71858fd74c7e24
#
_cell.length_a   1.000
_cell.length_b   1.000
_cell.length_c   1.000
_cell.angle_alpha   90.00
_cell.angle_beta   90.00
_cell.angle_gamma   90.00
#
_symmetry.space_group_name_H-M   'P 1'
#
loop_
_entity.id
_entity.type
_entity.pdbx_description
1 polymer ?
#
loop_
_entity_poly.entity_id
_entity_poly.type
_entity_poly.pdbx_seq_one_letter_code
_entity_poly.pdbx_strand_id
1 'polypeptide(L)'
;MKWAILSGIEGNLAAYEAVLEDIRRLSRYIEALYIIGDLVGPTKQSEQLVERVRKPRRGELEPLVCKGWWEEQCLILHAITGNGTPTELIEKYGLETVKQLWEYVPRQTVRWLSMLDFGFFELDSLLIHGSTVSVSEALTPETSPITMLDRATRMQANNLFCGRSGLTFEYELTSGSITNSVTTLDTQTSPNIINAHPRKIIGVGNVGRTPGQASYTIYNPNTNQVDFKTVYYGNNKGFNAQPMARAGNKVI
;
A
#
# COMPACT_ATOMS: atom_id res chain seq x y z
N MET A 1 -7.24 16.21 -11.69
CA MET A 1 -7.18 14.74 -11.50
C MET A 1 -6.61 14.46 -10.15
N LYS A 2 -7.28 13.68 -9.29
CA LYS A 2 -6.74 13.22 -8.01
C LYS A 2 -7.09 11.74 -7.81
N TRP A 3 -6.23 11.00 -7.15
CA TRP A 3 -6.44 9.59 -6.78
C TRP A 3 -6.58 9.46 -5.28
N ALA A 4 -7.52 8.63 -4.83
CA ALA A 4 -7.56 8.14 -3.46
C ALA A 4 -6.88 6.78 -3.40
N ILE A 5 -5.91 6.61 -2.50
CA ILE A 5 -5.10 5.39 -2.39
C ILE A 5 -5.22 4.87 -0.96
N LEU A 6 -5.76 3.66 -0.83
CA LEU A 6 -6.05 2.96 0.40
C LEU A 6 -5.21 1.69 0.51
N SER A 7 -4.90 1.26 1.74
CA SER A 7 -4.32 -0.05 2.03
C SER A 7 -4.66 -0.49 3.45
N GLY A 8 -4.42 -1.77 3.78
CA GLY A 8 -4.55 -2.27 5.14
C GLY A 8 -5.95 -2.12 5.71
N ILE A 9 -6.99 -2.48 4.94
CA ILE A 9 -8.40 -2.44 5.39
C ILE A 9 -8.68 -3.62 6.32
N GLU A 10 -8.10 -4.78 6.03
CA GLU A 10 -8.07 -5.99 6.85
C GLU A 10 -9.47 -6.45 7.34
N GLY A 11 -10.46 -6.36 6.44
CA GLY A 11 -11.84 -6.76 6.75
C GLY A 11 -12.62 -5.75 7.58
N ASN A 12 -12.09 -4.55 7.87
CA ASN A 12 -12.76 -3.53 8.66
C ASN A 12 -13.74 -2.71 7.80
N LEU A 13 -14.96 -3.24 7.66
CA LEU A 13 -16.02 -2.62 6.86
C LEU A 13 -16.40 -1.22 7.37
N ALA A 14 -16.42 -1.01 8.68
CA ALA A 14 -16.80 0.29 9.27
C ALA A 14 -15.77 1.38 8.93
N ALA A 15 -14.48 1.04 8.97
CA ALA A 15 -13.40 1.94 8.57
C ALA A 15 -13.48 2.27 7.07
N TYR A 16 -13.71 1.26 6.23
CA TYR A 16 -13.85 1.44 4.79
C TYR A 16 -15.02 2.37 4.43
N GLU A 17 -16.21 2.15 5.00
CA GLU A 17 -17.37 3.01 4.77
C GLU A 17 -17.12 4.46 5.24
N ALA A 18 -16.41 4.64 6.34
CA ALA A 18 -16.05 5.98 6.82
C ALA A 18 -15.11 6.72 5.85
N VAL A 19 -14.13 6.00 5.28
CA VAL A 19 -13.24 6.56 4.26
C VAL A 19 -13.99 6.88 2.97
N LEU A 20 -14.90 5.99 2.52
CA LEU A 20 -15.74 6.28 1.34
C LEU A 20 -16.63 7.50 1.54
N GLU A 21 -17.16 7.72 2.75
CA GLU A 21 -17.93 8.93 3.06
C GLU A 21 -17.07 10.18 2.97
N ASP A 22 -15.82 10.14 3.45
CA ASP A 22 -14.88 11.25 3.35
C ASP A 22 -14.49 11.53 1.88
N ILE A 23 -14.17 10.49 1.11
CA ILE A 23 -13.89 10.58 -0.33
C ILE A 23 -15.09 11.19 -1.07
N ARG A 24 -16.33 10.82 -0.73
CA ARG A 24 -17.54 11.38 -1.36
C ARG A 24 -17.69 12.87 -1.10
N ARG A 25 -17.29 13.37 0.05
CA ARG A 25 -17.26 14.82 0.36
C ARG A 25 -16.24 15.56 -0.50
N LEU A 26 -15.17 14.87 -0.91
CA LEU A 26 -14.10 15.36 -1.77
C LEU A 26 -14.35 15.05 -3.27
N SER A 27 -15.46 14.40 -3.62
CA SER A 27 -15.70 13.69 -4.88
C SER A 27 -15.55 14.54 -6.16
N ARG A 28 -15.73 15.86 -6.09
CA ARG A 28 -15.54 16.74 -7.26
C ARG A 28 -14.12 16.72 -7.83
N TYR A 29 -13.17 16.13 -7.11
CA TYR A 29 -11.74 16.16 -7.44
C TYR A 29 -11.10 14.79 -7.50
N ILE A 30 -11.79 13.74 -7.00
CA ILE A 30 -11.27 12.36 -6.98
C ILE A 30 -11.81 11.62 -8.20
N GLU A 31 -10.92 11.10 -9.04
CA GLU A 31 -11.26 10.44 -10.31
C GLU A 31 -10.94 8.95 -10.30
N ALA A 32 -10.08 8.49 -9.39
CA ALA A 32 -9.75 7.08 -9.23
C ALA A 32 -9.61 6.70 -7.75
N LEU A 33 -9.98 5.46 -7.44
CA LEU A 33 -9.87 4.85 -6.12
C LEU A 33 -9.04 3.57 -6.25
N TYR A 34 -7.88 3.54 -5.58
CA TYR A 34 -6.99 2.38 -5.53
C TYR A 34 -7.02 1.76 -4.14
N ILE A 35 -7.08 0.45 -4.08
CA ILE A 35 -6.87 -0.35 -2.87
C ILE A 35 -5.63 -1.20 -3.10
N ILE A 36 -4.51 -0.79 -2.52
CA ILE A 36 -3.23 -1.45 -2.72
C ILE A 36 -2.97 -2.50 -1.64
N GLY A 37 -3.80 -3.55 -1.68
CA GLY A 37 -3.67 -4.75 -0.87
C GLY A 37 -4.10 -4.67 0.58
N ASP A 38 -4.07 -5.83 1.22
CA ASP A 38 -4.57 -6.08 2.58
C ASP A 38 -6.03 -5.63 2.72
N LEU A 39 -6.86 -6.02 1.74
CA LEU A 39 -8.31 -5.84 1.78
C LEU A 39 -8.94 -6.77 2.80
N VAL A 40 -8.61 -8.07 2.74
CA VAL A 40 -9.08 -9.07 3.69
C VAL A 40 -8.17 -9.15 4.92
N GLY A 41 -8.65 -9.80 5.97
CA GLY A 41 -7.92 -10.08 7.20
C GLY A 41 -8.66 -11.15 8.02
N PRO A 42 -8.15 -11.54 9.20
CA PRO A 42 -8.78 -12.56 10.05
C PRO A 42 -10.00 -12.00 10.81
N THR A 43 -10.94 -11.40 10.11
CA THR A 43 -12.13 -10.75 10.67
C THR A 43 -13.41 -11.28 10.02
N LYS A 44 -14.49 -11.38 10.80
CA LYS A 44 -15.79 -11.87 10.33
C LYS A 44 -16.40 -11.07 9.19
N GLN A 45 -15.95 -9.85 8.99
CA GLN A 45 -16.46 -8.95 7.95
C GLN A 45 -15.68 -8.99 6.64
N SER A 46 -14.63 -9.82 6.55
CA SER A 46 -13.76 -9.88 5.34
C SER A 46 -14.54 -10.23 4.08
N GLU A 47 -15.41 -11.26 4.12
CA GLU A 47 -16.24 -11.62 2.97
C GLU A 47 -17.22 -10.49 2.61
N GLN A 48 -17.89 -9.92 3.59
CA GLN A 48 -18.83 -8.82 3.38
C GLN A 48 -18.13 -7.59 2.80
N LEU A 49 -16.91 -7.29 3.25
CA LEU A 49 -16.11 -6.20 2.70
C LEU A 49 -15.73 -6.46 1.23
N VAL A 50 -15.31 -7.67 0.89
CA VAL A 50 -15.02 -8.03 -0.52
C VAL A 50 -16.24 -7.85 -1.40
N GLU A 51 -17.43 -8.31 -0.97
CA GLU A 51 -18.68 -8.10 -1.72
C GLU A 51 -18.99 -6.60 -1.87
N ARG A 52 -18.75 -5.80 -0.82
CA ARG A 52 -18.96 -4.36 -0.83
C ARG A 52 -18.01 -3.63 -1.82
N VAL A 53 -16.75 -4.04 -1.89
CA VAL A 53 -15.76 -3.50 -2.82
C VAL A 53 -16.10 -3.87 -4.27
N ARG A 54 -16.54 -5.11 -4.51
CA ARG A 54 -16.93 -5.60 -5.85
C ARG A 54 -18.24 -4.99 -6.38
N LYS A 55 -19.06 -4.47 -5.48
CA LYS A 55 -20.36 -3.87 -5.82
C LYS A 55 -20.48 -2.47 -5.22
N PRO A 56 -19.76 -1.48 -5.79
CA PRO A 56 -19.86 -0.10 -5.33
C PRO A 56 -21.31 0.41 -5.52
N ARG A 57 -21.72 1.32 -4.64
CA ARG A 57 -23.05 1.92 -4.73
C ARG A 57 -23.09 2.92 -5.89
N ARG A 58 -24.29 3.21 -6.35
CA ARG A 58 -24.50 4.20 -7.43
C ARG A 58 -23.87 5.53 -7.07
N GLY A 59 -22.99 6.02 -7.94
CA GLY A 59 -22.28 7.30 -7.78
C GLY A 59 -20.98 7.20 -6.96
N GLU A 60 -20.58 6.00 -6.52
CA GLU A 60 -19.27 5.76 -5.98
C GLU A 60 -18.28 5.37 -7.10
N LEU A 61 -16.99 5.60 -6.84
CA LEU A 61 -15.92 5.14 -7.73
C LEU A 61 -15.79 3.61 -7.64
N GLU A 62 -15.54 2.97 -8.77
CA GLU A 62 -15.17 1.57 -8.81
C GLU A 62 -13.72 1.41 -8.35
N PRO A 63 -13.45 0.64 -7.28
CA PRO A 63 -12.11 0.48 -6.77
C PRO A 63 -11.25 -0.40 -7.68
N LEU A 64 -10.03 0.05 -7.98
CA LEU A 64 -8.98 -0.77 -8.55
C LEU A 64 -8.21 -1.44 -7.41
N VAL A 65 -8.24 -2.78 -7.35
CA VAL A 65 -7.71 -3.54 -6.21
C VAL A 65 -6.53 -4.40 -6.65
N CYS A 66 -5.41 -4.32 -5.94
CA CYS A 66 -4.30 -5.26 -6.11
C CYS A 66 -4.11 -6.16 -4.88
N LYS A 67 -3.31 -7.20 -5.04
CA LYS A 67 -3.00 -8.14 -3.96
C LYS A 67 -2.10 -7.51 -2.91
N GLY A 68 -2.37 -7.84 -1.64
CA GLY A 68 -1.50 -7.59 -0.52
C GLY A 68 -1.03 -8.87 0.16
N TRP A 69 -0.46 -8.73 1.33
CA TRP A 69 0.08 -9.84 2.08
C TRP A 69 -1.01 -10.81 2.57
N TRP A 70 -2.12 -10.28 3.09
CA TRP A 70 -3.23 -11.11 3.54
C TRP A 70 -3.86 -11.90 2.39
N GLU A 71 -4.00 -11.29 1.21
CA GLU A 71 -4.47 -11.98 0.01
C GLU A 71 -3.56 -13.14 -0.34
N GLU A 72 -2.23 -12.94 -0.35
CA GLU A 72 -1.28 -14.04 -0.62
C GLU A 72 -1.35 -15.15 0.44
N GLN A 73 -1.48 -14.81 1.71
CA GLN A 73 -1.66 -15.83 2.75
C GLN A 73 -2.94 -16.65 2.54
N CYS A 74 -4.03 -16.02 2.09
CA CYS A 74 -5.26 -16.73 1.70
C CYS A 74 -5.02 -17.67 0.51
N LEU A 75 -4.28 -17.24 -0.51
CA LEU A 75 -3.98 -18.08 -1.68
C LEU A 75 -3.15 -19.31 -1.29
N ILE A 76 -2.15 -19.14 -0.43
CA ILE A 76 -1.34 -20.24 0.09
C ILE A 76 -2.20 -21.18 0.94
N LEU A 77 -2.97 -20.65 1.88
CA LEU A 77 -3.81 -21.41 2.80
C LEU A 77 -4.82 -22.31 2.07
N HIS A 78 -5.41 -21.80 0.98
CA HIS A 78 -6.36 -22.55 0.15
C HIS A 78 -5.72 -23.38 -0.96
N ALA A 79 -4.38 -23.53 -0.95
CA ALA A 79 -3.59 -24.26 -1.95
C ALA A 79 -3.89 -23.83 -3.40
N ILE A 80 -4.11 -22.54 -3.63
CA ILE A 80 -4.17 -21.95 -4.97
C ILE A 80 -2.75 -21.64 -5.43
N THR A 81 -1.90 -21.18 -4.52
CA THR A 81 -0.46 -21.04 -4.69
C THR A 81 0.26 -21.78 -3.58
N GLY A 82 1.41 -22.41 -3.88
CA GLY A 82 2.20 -23.13 -2.89
C GLY A 82 1.58 -24.48 -2.45
N ASN A 83 1.96 -24.92 -1.26
CA ASN A 83 1.64 -26.25 -0.71
C ASN A 83 0.48 -26.28 0.30
N GLY A 84 -0.23 -25.17 0.48
CA GLY A 84 -1.32 -25.05 1.45
C GLY A 84 -0.88 -24.77 2.90
N THR A 85 0.42 -24.58 3.14
CA THR A 85 0.96 -24.26 4.47
C THR A 85 1.48 -22.82 4.52
N PRO A 86 0.73 -21.87 5.12
CA PRO A 86 1.12 -20.47 5.22
C PRO A 86 2.13 -20.27 6.37
N THR A 87 3.37 -20.68 6.17
CA THR A 87 4.43 -20.69 7.21
C THR A 87 4.63 -19.30 7.82
N GLU A 88 4.77 -18.27 6.99
CA GLU A 88 4.95 -16.88 7.46
C GLU A 88 3.78 -16.41 8.34
N LEU A 89 2.55 -16.76 7.97
CA LEU A 89 1.36 -16.44 8.75
C LEU A 89 1.36 -17.16 10.11
N ILE A 90 1.71 -18.44 10.12
CA ILE A 90 1.77 -19.25 11.35
C ILE A 90 2.83 -18.69 12.31
N GLU A 91 4.02 -18.39 11.81
CA GLU A 91 5.12 -17.87 12.62
C GLU A 91 4.80 -16.49 13.20
N LYS A 92 4.15 -15.63 12.44
CA LYS A 92 3.87 -14.24 12.83
C LYS A 92 2.64 -14.07 13.71
N TYR A 93 1.58 -14.83 13.44
CA TYR A 93 0.25 -14.64 14.06
C TYR A 93 -0.32 -15.89 14.74
N GLY A 94 0.29 -17.04 14.58
CA GLY A 94 -0.13 -18.29 15.19
C GLY A 94 -1.29 -18.99 14.46
N LEU A 95 -1.57 -20.24 14.92
CA LEU A 95 -2.56 -21.11 14.29
C LEU A 95 -4.02 -20.62 14.43
N GLU A 96 -4.33 -19.87 15.47
CA GLU A 96 -5.67 -19.34 15.66
C GLU A 96 -6.06 -18.33 14.58
N THR A 97 -5.11 -17.48 14.20
CA THR A 97 -5.28 -16.54 13.08
C THR A 97 -5.46 -17.27 11.74
N VAL A 98 -4.76 -18.38 11.54
CA VAL A 98 -4.94 -19.24 10.35
C VAL A 98 -6.36 -19.79 10.27
N LYS A 99 -6.91 -20.29 11.39
CA LYS A 99 -8.30 -20.79 11.46
C LYS A 99 -9.30 -19.68 11.17
N GLN A 100 -9.11 -18.51 11.78
CA GLN A 100 -9.97 -17.34 11.53
C GLN A 100 -9.94 -16.94 10.06
N LEU A 101 -8.77 -16.87 9.44
CA LEU A 101 -8.63 -16.52 8.03
C LEU A 101 -9.31 -17.55 7.13
N TRP A 102 -9.17 -18.86 7.44
CA TRP A 102 -9.85 -19.93 6.73
C TRP A 102 -11.37 -19.84 6.83
N GLU A 103 -11.89 -19.53 8.03
CA GLU A 103 -13.31 -19.43 8.29
C GLU A 103 -13.95 -18.18 7.64
N TYR A 104 -13.26 -17.03 7.73
CA TYR A 104 -13.84 -15.74 7.35
C TYR A 104 -13.55 -15.31 5.90
N VAL A 105 -12.65 -16.02 5.21
CA VAL A 105 -12.36 -15.79 3.80
C VAL A 105 -12.59 -17.09 3.01
N PRO A 106 -13.84 -17.37 2.61
CA PRO A 106 -14.19 -18.64 1.99
C PRO A 106 -13.55 -18.78 0.60
N ARG A 107 -13.41 -20.03 0.14
CA ARG A 107 -12.74 -20.38 -1.12
C ARG A 107 -13.26 -19.61 -2.34
N GLN A 108 -14.54 -19.27 -2.37
CA GLN A 108 -15.11 -18.47 -3.46
C GLN A 108 -14.50 -17.06 -3.50
N THR A 109 -14.36 -16.43 -2.34
CA THR A 109 -13.68 -15.13 -2.19
C THR A 109 -12.21 -15.25 -2.59
N VAL A 110 -11.51 -16.32 -2.13
CA VAL A 110 -10.10 -16.53 -2.48
C VAL A 110 -9.88 -16.73 -3.98
N ARG A 111 -10.82 -17.34 -4.71
CA ARG A 111 -10.77 -17.39 -6.18
C ARG A 111 -10.81 -16.00 -6.82
N TRP A 112 -11.60 -15.10 -6.29
CA TRP A 112 -11.58 -13.71 -6.78
C TRP A 112 -10.26 -13.01 -6.43
N LEU A 113 -9.75 -13.20 -5.20
CA LEU A 113 -8.44 -12.66 -4.79
C LEU A 113 -7.31 -13.15 -5.69
N SER A 114 -7.39 -14.38 -6.22
CA SER A 114 -6.37 -14.93 -7.12
C SER A 114 -6.30 -14.21 -8.47
N MET A 115 -7.36 -13.54 -8.88
CA MET A 115 -7.44 -12.80 -10.16
C MET A 115 -6.94 -11.36 -10.04
N LEU A 116 -6.67 -10.87 -8.82
CA LEU A 116 -6.16 -9.53 -8.60
C LEU A 116 -4.72 -9.41 -9.13
N ASP A 117 -4.38 -8.23 -9.65
CA ASP A 117 -3.02 -7.91 -10.07
C ASP A 117 -2.06 -7.74 -8.89
N PHE A 118 -0.79 -7.73 -9.16
CA PHE A 118 0.26 -7.43 -8.18
C PHE A 118 0.28 -5.93 -7.83
N GLY A 119 -0.05 -5.07 -8.77
CA GLY A 119 -0.06 -3.62 -8.62
C GLY A 119 -0.46 -2.91 -9.90
N PHE A 120 -0.41 -1.60 -9.87
CA PHE A 120 -0.76 -0.74 -10.99
C PHE A 120 0.41 0.17 -11.34
N PHE A 121 0.64 0.37 -12.63
CA PHE A 121 1.59 1.35 -13.13
C PHE A 121 0.80 2.40 -13.91
N GLU A 122 0.65 3.59 -13.30
CA GLU A 122 -0.16 4.67 -13.83
C GLU A 122 0.69 5.92 -14.02
N LEU A 123 0.76 6.40 -15.25
CA LEU A 123 1.65 7.49 -15.63
C LEU A 123 3.13 7.14 -15.29
N ASP A 124 3.70 7.79 -14.28
CA ASP A 124 5.04 7.57 -13.76
C ASP A 124 5.05 7.00 -12.32
N SER A 125 3.91 6.51 -11.88
CA SER A 125 3.67 6.07 -10.51
C SER A 125 3.37 4.58 -10.45
N LEU A 126 4.07 3.86 -9.57
CA LEU A 126 3.83 2.46 -9.26
C LEU A 126 3.07 2.37 -7.93
N LEU A 127 1.92 1.70 -7.95
CA LEU A 127 1.07 1.46 -6.78
C LEU A 127 1.07 -0.03 -6.47
N ILE A 128 1.69 -0.43 -5.35
CA ILE A 128 1.84 -1.82 -4.91
C ILE A 128 1.67 -1.94 -3.41
N HIS A 129 1.43 -3.15 -2.91
CA HIS A 129 1.26 -3.34 -1.46
C HIS A 129 2.58 -3.25 -0.69
N GLY A 130 3.56 -4.07 -1.06
CA GLY A 130 4.87 -4.15 -0.41
C GLY A 130 5.93 -3.32 -1.14
N SER A 131 6.84 -4.01 -1.80
CA SER A 131 7.87 -3.42 -2.63
C SER A 131 7.93 -4.08 -4.01
N THR A 132 8.83 -3.60 -4.88
CA THR A 132 9.10 -4.24 -6.18
C THR A 132 9.78 -5.61 -6.09
N VAL A 133 10.05 -6.08 -4.88
CA VAL A 133 10.65 -7.42 -4.62
C VAL A 133 9.62 -8.37 -4.06
N SER A 134 8.80 -7.93 -3.11
CA SER A 134 7.86 -8.81 -2.40
C SER A 134 6.70 -8.01 -1.79
N VAL A 135 5.53 -8.60 -1.72
CA VAL A 135 4.39 -8.07 -0.95
C VAL A 135 4.64 -8.08 0.56
N SER A 136 5.56 -8.95 1.04
CA SER A 136 5.92 -9.05 2.46
C SER A 136 6.87 -7.94 2.91
N GLU A 137 7.62 -7.32 1.99
CA GLU A 137 8.60 -6.29 2.33
C GLU A 137 7.91 -4.97 2.71
N ALA A 138 8.12 -4.52 3.95
CA ALA A 138 7.61 -3.24 4.43
C ALA A 138 8.68 -2.15 4.26
N LEU A 139 8.37 -1.15 3.43
CA LEU A 139 9.18 0.07 3.35
C LEU A 139 8.72 1.06 4.42
N THR A 140 9.67 1.63 5.15
CA THR A 140 9.44 2.55 6.27
C THR A 140 10.39 3.75 6.17
N PRO A 141 10.18 4.84 6.89
CA PRO A 141 11.11 5.97 6.93
C PRO A 141 12.54 5.58 7.34
N GLU A 142 12.72 4.48 8.08
CA GLU A 142 13.99 3.96 8.55
C GLU A 142 14.69 3.03 7.54
N THR A 143 14.00 2.69 6.44
CA THR A 143 14.58 1.86 5.37
C THR A 143 15.78 2.61 4.74
N SER A 144 16.88 1.88 4.53
CA SER A 144 18.10 2.51 4.03
C SER A 144 17.90 3.20 2.67
N PRO A 145 18.55 4.34 2.41
CA PRO A 145 18.47 5.05 1.11
C PRO A 145 18.80 4.18 -0.10
N ILE A 146 19.77 3.27 0.05
CA ILE A 146 20.19 2.35 -1.02
C ILE A 146 19.06 1.37 -1.33
N THR A 147 18.41 0.83 -0.31
CA THR A 147 17.24 -0.06 -0.49
C THR A 147 16.10 0.68 -1.15
N MET A 148 15.79 1.90 -0.68
CA MET A 148 14.73 2.72 -1.28
C MET A 148 15.00 3.00 -2.76
N LEU A 149 16.24 3.38 -3.10
CA LEU A 149 16.64 3.62 -4.49
C LEU A 149 16.52 2.37 -5.35
N ASP A 150 17.00 1.21 -4.87
CA ASP A 150 16.86 -0.06 -5.60
C ASP A 150 15.40 -0.38 -5.88
N ARG A 151 14.51 -0.26 -4.88
CA ARG A 151 13.08 -0.57 -5.05
C ARG A 151 12.39 0.37 -6.03
N ALA A 152 12.70 1.66 -5.99
CA ALA A 152 12.12 2.66 -6.90
C ALA A 152 12.64 2.52 -8.34
N THR A 153 13.91 2.12 -8.53
CA THR A 153 14.53 2.05 -9.87
C THR A 153 14.12 0.81 -10.66
N ARG A 154 13.79 -0.30 -10.01
CA ARG A 154 13.46 -1.60 -10.67
C ARG A 154 12.35 -1.49 -11.71
N MET A 155 11.35 -0.66 -11.48
CA MET A 155 10.23 -0.46 -12.40
C MET A 155 10.27 0.90 -13.10
N GLN A 156 11.36 1.66 -12.93
CA GLN A 156 11.55 3.00 -13.50
C GLN A 156 10.44 4.01 -13.12
N ALA A 157 9.78 3.78 -12.00
CA ALA A 157 8.77 4.69 -11.48
C ALA A 157 9.41 5.92 -10.84
N ASN A 158 8.81 7.10 -11.03
CA ASN A 158 9.20 8.31 -10.31
C ASN A 158 8.57 8.34 -8.90
N ASN A 159 7.36 7.76 -8.78
CA ASN A 159 6.66 7.63 -7.50
C ASN A 159 6.36 6.15 -7.22
N LEU A 160 6.67 5.68 -6.02
CA LEU A 160 6.35 4.34 -5.53
C LEU A 160 5.41 4.48 -4.33
N PHE A 161 4.15 4.08 -4.48
CA PHE A 161 3.18 4.01 -3.39
C PHE A 161 3.19 2.60 -2.79
N CYS A 162 3.32 2.51 -1.46
CA CYS A 162 3.37 1.25 -0.73
C CYS A 162 2.47 1.26 0.51
N GLY A 163 1.85 0.11 0.82
CA GLY A 163 0.86 -0.03 1.89
C GLY A 163 1.28 -0.96 3.04
N ARG A 164 2.27 -1.83 2.83
CA ARG A 164 2.61 -2.92 3.77
C ARG A 164 2.95 -2.45 5.18
N SER A 165 3.70 -1.36 5.33
CA SER A 165 4.05 -0.80 6.64
C SER A 165 2.86 -0.25 7.41
N GLY A 166 1.81 0.17 6.70
CA GLY A 166 0.65 0.86 7.29
C GLY A 166 0.95 2.27 7.77
N LEU A 167 2.13 2.80 7.48
CA LEU A 167 2.57 4.14 7.86
C LEU A 167 2.26 5.14 6.75
N THR A 168 1.99 6.39 7.14
CA THR A 168 1.95 7.54 6.24
C THR A 168 3.30 8.22 6.25
N PHE A 169 3.98 8.26 5.11
CA PHE A 169 5.26 8.96 4.96
C PHE A 169 5.50 9.33 3.49
N GLU A 170 6.32 10.33 3.28
CA GLU A 170 6.89 10.70 1.99
C GLU A 170 8.41 10.69 2.13
N TYR A 171 9.08 9.83 1.37
CA TYR A 171 10.53 9.69 1.34
C TYR A 171 11.04 10.19 0.00
N GLU A 172 11.82 11.24 0.00
CA GLU A 172 12.37 11.84 -1.22
C GLU A 172 13.83 11.40 -1.43
N LEU A 173 14.08 10.83 -2.60
CA LEU A 173 15.41 10.57 -3.13
C LEU A 173 15.76 11.72 -4.05
N THR A 174 16.67 12.58 -3.62
CA THR A 174 17.15 13.71 -4.44
C THR A 174 18.11 13.24 -5.52
N SER A 175 18.29 14.05 -6.55
CA SER A 175 19.27 13.80 -7.61
C SER A 175 20.66 13.60 -7.03
N GLY A 176 21.33 12.54 -7.46
CA GLY A 176 22.68 12.21 -7.04
C GLY A 176 23.40 11.42 -8.13
N SER A 177 24.70 11.23 -7.99
CA SER A 177 25.48 10.33 -8.85
C SER A 177 26.10 9.22 -8.02
N ILE A 178 25.91 7.97 -8.47
CA ILE A 178 26.67 6.84 -7.92
C ILE A 178 27.83 6.60 -8.88
N THR A 179 29.04 6.75 -8.38
CA THR A 179 30.27 6.45 -9.14
C THR A 179 30.75 5.06 -8.75
N ASN A 180 30.83 4.16 -9.71
CA ASN A 180 31.42 2.84 -9.54
C ASN A 180 32.68 2.75 -10.40
N SER A 181 33.81 2.41 -9.79
CA SER A 181 35.04 2.07 -10.51
C SER A 181 35.40 0.62 -10.26
N VAL A 182 35.55 -0.16 -11.32
CA VAL A 182 36.04 -1.53 -11.23
C VAL A 182 37.48 -1.53 -11.70
N THR A 183 38.41 -1.93 -10.82
CA THR A 183 39.82 -2.14 -11.17
C THR A 183 40.05 -3.62 -11.29
N THR A 184 40.31 -4.11 -12.48
CA THR A 184 40.75 -5.49 -12.73
C THR A 184 42.26 -5.50 -12.94
N LEU A 185 42.89 -6.66 -12.78
CA LEU A 185 44.34 -6.81 -12.93
C LEU A 185 44.86 -6.42 -14.33
N ASP A 186 44.00 -6.39 -15.34
CA ASP A 186 44.40 -6.19 -16.75
C ASP A 186 43.86 -4.90 -17.39
N THR A 187 42.88 -4.20 -16.77
CA THR A 187 42.31 -2.99 -17.38
C THR A 187 41.67 -2.07 -16.34
N GLN A 188 42.00 -0.78 -16.43
CA GLN A 188 41.22 0.29 -15.78
C GLN A 188 40.00 0.59 -16.64
N THR A 189 38.81 0.24 -16.16
CA THR A 189 37.56 0.69 -16.77
C THR A 189 37.22 2.10 -16.29
N SER A 190 36.80 2.97 -17.21
CA SER A 190 36.26 4.27 -16.89
C SER A 190 35.14 4.19 -15.87
N PRO A 191 35.09 5.12 -14.88
CA PRO A 191 34.02 5.09 -13.89
C PRO A 191 32.66 5.25 -14.56
N ASN A 192 31.77 4.31 -14.31
CA ASN A 192 30.38 4.45 -14.70
C ASN A 192 29.67 5.36 -13.70
N ILE A 193 29.20 6.51 -14.18
CA ILE A 193 28.41 7.46 -13.39
C ILE A 193 26.94 7.19 -13.69
N ILE A 194 26.20 6.72 -12.71
CA ILE A 194 24.76 6.57 -12.79
C ILE A 194 24.12 7.80 -12.15
N ASN A 195 23.49 8.62 -12.97
CA ASN A 195 22.69 9.74 -12.49
C ASN A 195 21.34 9.21 -11.98
N ALA A 196 21.07 9.40 -10.71
CA ALA A 196 19.75 9.10 -10.15
C ALA A 196 18.82 10.31 -10.36
N HIS A 197 17.68 10.08 -11.01
CA HIS A 197 16.60 11.09 -11.07
C HIS A 197 15.87 11.17 -9.73
N PRO A 198 15.31 12.35 -9.38
CA PRO A 198 14.51 12.50 -8.18
C PRO A 198 13.34 11.49 -8.18
N ARG A 199 13.15 10.80 -7.07
CA ARG A 199 12.07 9.80 -6.90
C ARG A 199 11.45 9.94 -5.54
N LYS A 200 10.19 9.49 -5.41
CA LYS A 200 9.47 9.48 -4.15
C LYS A 200 9.00 8.07 -3.81
N ILE A 201 9.10 7.72 -2.54
CA ILE A 201 8.44 6.54 -1.98
C ILE A 201 7.42 7.03 -0.96
N ILE A 202 6.16 6.61 -1.13
CA ILE A 202 5.04 7.10 -0.35
C ILE A 202 4.38 5.94 0.36
N GLY A 203 4.40 5.96 1.70
CA GLY A 203 3.59 5.08 2.52
C GLY A 203 2.17 5.63 2.62
N VAL A 204 1.17 4.84 2.22
CA VAL A 204 -0.20 5.34 2.05
C VAL A 204 -1.05 5.31 3.32
N GLY A 205 -0.52 4.77 4.43
CA GLY A 205 -1.25 4.58 5.67
C GLY A 205 -2.01 3.26 5.74
N ASN A 206 -2.94 3.19 6.69
CA ASN A 206 -3.80 2.02 6.87
C ASN A 206 -5.23 2.43 7.21
N VAL A 207 -6.19 1.70 6.68
CA VAL A 207 -7.61 2.01 6.90
C VAL A 207 -8.16 1.26 8.11
N GLY A 208 -7.81 0.00 8.30
CA GLY A 208 -8.48 -0.90 9.25
C GLY A 208 -7.69 -1.30 10.49
N ARG A 209 -6.37 -1.09 10.51
CA ARG A 209 -5.48 -1.61 11.58
C ARG A 209 -5.63 -0.87 12.91
N THR A 210 -5.99 0.42 12.86
CA THR A 210 -6.12 1.23 14.07
C THR A 210 -7.60 1.38 14.43
N PRO A 211 -8.06 0.85 15.57
CA PRO A 211 -9.45 0.96 15.97
C PRO A 211 -9.92 2.41 16.08
N GLY A 212 -11.02 2.74 15.41
CA GLY A 212 -11.64 4.07 15.45
C GLY A 212 -10.92 5.14 14.61
N GLN A 213 -9.81 4.83 13.95
CA GLN A 213 -9.05 5.75 13.13
C GLN A 213 -8.62 5.05 11.83
N ALA A 214 -8.86 5.69 10.70
CA ALA A 214 -8.40 5.25 9.38
C ALA A 214 -7.49 6.31 8.78
N SER A 215 -6.41 5.90 8.12
CA SER A 215 -5.57 6.80 7.33
C SER A 215 -5.48 6.35 5.88
N TYR A 216 -5.47 7.30 4.96
CA TYR A 216 -5.36 7.06 3.54
C TYR A 216 -4.70 8.25 2.84
N THR A 217 -4.35 8.10 1.57
CA THR A 217 -3.61 9.11 0.81
C THR A 217 -4.45 9.64 -0.35
N ILE A 218 -4.44 10.96 -0.55
CA ILE A 218 -4.88 11.61 -1.77
C ILE A 218 -3.65 12.06 -2.54
N TYR A 219 -3.56 11.67 -3.79
CA TYR A 219 -2.47 12.06 -4.69
C TYR A 219 -2.97 12.83 -5.90
N ASN A 220 -2.26 13.88 -6.26
CA ASN A 220 -2.52 14.64 -7.49
C ASN A 220 -1.36 14.45 -8.47
N PRO A 221 -1.51 13.61 -9.52
CA PRO A 221 -0.44 13.33 -10.46
C PRO A 221 -0.01 14.54 -11.30
N ASN A 222 -0.89 15.54 -11.49
CA ASN A 222 -0.54 16.74 -12.26
C ASN A 222 0.42 17.67 -11.51
N THR A 223 0.37 17.67 -10.17
CA THR A 223 1.20 18.55 -9.32
C THR A 223 2.19 17.77 -8.47
N ASN A 224 2.19 16.44 -8.54
CA ASN A 224 2.97 15.53 -7.70
C ASN A 224 2.79 15.79 -6.19
N GLN A 225 1.58 16.24 -5.80
CA GLN A 225 1.25 16.57 -4.42
C GLN A 225 0.60 15.36 -3.73
N VAL A 226 1.08 15.06 -2.53
CA VAL A 226 0.58 14.01 -1.64
C VAL A 226 -0.09 14.67 -0.44
N ASP A 227 -1.33 14.27 -0.15
CA ASP A 227 -2.09 14.71 1.03
C ASP A 227 -2.50 13.48 1.85
N PHE A 228 -1.99 13.35 3.06
CA PHE A 228 -2.41 12.31 4.00
C PHE A 228 -3.70 12.71 4.71
N LYS A 229 -4.66 11.79 4.74
CA LYS A 229 -5.96 11.99 5.37
C LYS A 229 -6.13 11.06 6.56
N THR A 230 -6.78 11.56 7.59
CA THR A 230 -7.18 10.78 8.77
C THR A 230 -8.68 10.93 8.97
N VAL A 231 -9.37 9.80 9.11
CA VAL A 231 -10.82 9.73 9.35
C VAL A 231 -11.07 9.02 10.66
N TYR A 232 -11.89 9.62 11.52
CA TYR A 232 -12.31 8.99 12.75
C TYR A 232 -13.71 8.39 12.59
N TYR A 233 -13.92 7.18 13.11
CA TYR A 233 -15.18 6.46 13.01
C TYR A 233 -15.58 5.77 14.33
N GLY A 234 -16.80 5.27 14.41
CA GLY A 234 -17.32 4.71 15.66
C GLY A 234 -17.47 5.77 16.76
N ASN A 235 -17.10 5.43 17.97
CA ASN A 235 -17.18 6.33 19.13
C ASN A 235 -16.16 7.48 19.09
N ASN A 236 -15.22 7.45 18.17
CA ASN A 236 -14.18 8.47 18.03
C ASN A 236 -14.55 9.60 17.05
N LYS A 237 -15.80 9.66 16.54
CA LYS A 237 -16.26 10.70 15.59
C LYS A 237 -16.18 12.15 16.12
N GLY A 238 -15.93 12.34 17.43
CA GLY A 238 -15.83 13.66 18.07
C GLY A 238 -14.44 14.30 18.07
N PHE A 239 -13.39 13.60 17.66
CA PHE A 239 -12.04 14.14 17.63
C PHE A 239 -11.73 14.73 16.26
N ASN A 240 -12.03 16.02 16.07
CA ASN A 240 -11.45 16.81 15.00
C ASN A 240 -9.98 17.08 15.36
N ALA A 241 -9.06 16.31 14.83
CA ALA A 241 -7.64 16.58 14.96
C ALA A 241 -7.28 17.88 14.22
N GLN A 242 -6.61 18.79 14.91
CA GLN A 242 -5.90 19.90 14.26
C GLN A 242 -4.83 19.34 13.31
N PRO A 243 -4.57 19.97 12.16
CA PRO A 243 -3.54 19.50 11.23
C PRO A 243 -2.19 19.51 11.96
N MET A 244 -1.50 18.37 11.96
CA MET A 244 -0.12 18.28 12.44
C MET A 244 0.74 19.28 11.68
N ALA A 245 1.42 20.14 12.43
CA ALA A 245 2.40 21.07 11.89
C ALA A 245 3.47 20.28 11.13
N ARG A 246 3.80 20.72 9.92
CA ARG A 246 4.89 20.17 9.11
C ARG A 246 6.16 20.09 9.95
N ALA A 247 6.70 18.90 10.12
CA ALA A 247 8.03 18.72 10.70
C ALA A 247 9.01 19.42 9.77
N GLY A 248 9.66 20.46 10.29
CA GLY A 248 10.63 21.25 9.53
C GLY A 248 11.80 20.40 9.10
N ASN A 249 12.22 20.57 7.85
CA ASN A 249 13.43 20.03 7.27
C ASN A 249 14.63 20.30 8.20
N LYS A 250 15.21 19.27 8.79
CA LYS A 250 16.59 19.32 9.24
C LYS A 250 17.47 18.92 8.07
N VAL A 251 18.06 19.92 7.46
CA VAL A 251 19.21 19.77 6.55
C VAL A 251 20.40 19.39 7.44
N ILE A 252 21.01 18.26 7.17
CA ILE A 252 22.37 17.92 7.60
C ILE A 252 23.23 17.87 6.34
#